data_63be8e1a57d28ad565738cbda830e20a
#
_entry.id   63be8e1a57d28ad565738cbda830e20a
#
_cell.length_a   1.000
_cell.length_b   1.000
_cell.length_c   1.000
_cell.angle_alpha   90.00
_cell.angle_beta   90.00
_cell.angle_gamma   90.00
#
_symmetry.space_group_name_H-M   'P 1'
#
loop_
_entity.id
_entity.type
_entity.pdbx_description
1 polymer ?
#
loop_
_entity_poly.entity_id
_entity_poly.type
_entity_poly.pdbx_seq_one_letter_code
_entity_poly.pdbx_strand_id
1 'polypeptide(L)'
;MYYLRKAGYGSLIIAAVASLYAVVTAPRLESEVRLQLPPNSGQSKNTASGLSIDALDFDFFKSMVEPIFLKERPGHARCYGCHAQAGRIFHLEQLSAGSTTWTEEQSRRNFQTVSRLVTPGNPYASLLLIHPLAPEAGGDGFHTGGRQFETQNDPDWLTLAEWVRTVHAPAGPRTKPAALIYVTNSAGNTIGVIDPTTNTVVQTIRGIELPHGVNFSPDGARVYISNESESVLDVVNRERGELLKKIPLSGRPNNIAVTKDGLRVLVGIRSAPGGVDVVDASSLNLQKTIAIQRTIHNIYVTPDGRFAVAGSVESKSATIIDLQTDQVAWEVRFDNGVRPMAFDSNPDGSTSRIFVQLSNLNGFAVVDFAKHAEVGRIQLPDQPGGYGASEERLNTPSHGIGVSPDGKSLWIGSTVANAVFEYSLPELKLVGHCSLPNVYPPNHTPTGSVPEWITFTPDGKFLYVSNSGARSVSAIDTRTLQIVAIIPAGEVPKRINTLIFR
;
A
#
# COMPACT_ATOMS: atom_id res chain seq x y z
N MET A 1 -67.06 -20.50 -1.89
CA MET A 1 -67.10 -21.74 -2.69
C MET A 1 -65.64 -22.06 -3.01
N TYR A 2 -65.02 -22.97 -2.27
CA TYR A 2 -64.74 -24.39 -2.60
C TYR A 2 -63.90 -24.49 -3.90
N TYR A 3 -62.69 -25.14 -3.95
CA TYR A 3 -62.04 -26.29 -3.29
C TYR A 3 -60.53 -26.22 -3.55
N LEU A 4 -59.66 -26.36 -2.67
CA LEU A 4 -58.84 -27.43 -2.11
C LEU A 4 -58.34 -28.59 -3.05
N ARG A 5 -57.00 -28.83 -2.87
CA ARG A 5 -56.21 -30.06 -3.08
C ARG A 5 -55.37 -30.15 -4.35
N LYS A 6 -54.16 -30.62 -4.37
CA LYS A 6 -53.44 -31.58 -3.51
C LYS A 6 -51.91 -31.49 -3.76
N ALA A 7 -51.16 -31.89 -2.78
CA ALA A 7 -49.70 -32.10 -2.80
C ALA A 7 -49.29 -33.29 -3.68
N GLY A 8 -48.06 -33.22 -4.22
CA GLY A 8 -47.40 -34.36 -4.84
C GLY A 8 -45.90 -34.34 -4.48
N TYR A 9 -45.52 -35.30 -3.64
CA TYR A 9 -44.13 -35.64 -3.33
C TYR A 9 -43.47 -36.26 -4.54
N GLY A 10 -42.22 -35.87 -4.86
CA GLY A 10 -41.43 -36.50 -5.90
C GLY A 10 -39.95 -36.55 -5.49
N SER A 11 -39.51 -37.71 -5.22
CA SER A 11 -38.28 -38.24 -4.65
C SER A 11 -36.96 -37.70 -5.17
N LEU A 12 -36.01 -37.51 -4.23
CA LEU A 12 -34.58 -37.41 -4.45
C LEU A 12 -34.05 -38.70 -5.12
N ILE A 13 -33.27 -38.54 -6.18
CA ILE A 13 -32.36 -39.59 -6.67
C ILE A 13 -30.93 -39.02 -6.48
N ILE A 14 -30.22 -39.58 -5.50
CA ILE A 14 -28.78 -39.39 -5.31
C ILE A 14 -28.09 -40.38 -6.25
N ALA A 15 -27.40 -39.87 -7.27
CA ALA A 15 -26.48 -40.67 -8.08
C ALA A 15 -25.06 -40.50 -7.52
N ALA A 16 -24.60 -41.53 -6.82
CA ALA A 16 -23.20 -41.66 -6.41
C ALA A 16 -22.37 -42.10 -7.62
N VAL A 17 -21.45 -41.27 -8.09
CA VAL A 17 -20.43 -41.64 -9.07
C VAL A 17 -19.18 -42.07 -8.31
N ALA A 18 -18.92 -43.35 -8.27
CA ALA A 18 -17.67 -43.92 -7.79
C ALA A 18 -16.61 -43.79 -8.89
N SER A 19 -15.59 -42.98 -8.68
CA SER A 19 -14.39 -42.90 -9.54
C SER A 19 -13.39 -43.95 -9.07
N LEU A 20 -13.15 -44.96 -9.91
CA LEU A 20 -12.03 -45.90 -9.77
C LEU A 20 -10.69 -45.15 -9.95
N TYR A 21 -9.84 -45.20 -8.94
CA TYR A 21 -8.44 -44.89 -9.08
C TYR A 21 -7.70 -46.11 -9.64
N ALA A 22 -7.24 -45.99 -10.89
CA ALA A 22 -6.26 -46.90 -11.44
C ALA A 22 -4.86 -46.44 -11.00
N VAL A 23 -4.22 -47.24 -10.15
CA VAL A 23 -2.80 -47.08 -9.79
C VAL A 23 -1.97 -47.57 -10.95
N VAL A 24 -1.38 -46.64 -11.72
CA VAL A 24 -0.33 -46.95 -12.70
C VAL A 24 1.01 -46.77 -12.00
N THR A 25 1.68 -47.86 -11.71
CA THR A 25 3.07 -47.87 -11.26
C THR A 25 3.98 -47.61 -12.46
N ALA A 26 4.62 -46.45 -12.53
CA ALA A 26 5.71 -46.18 -13.44
C ALA A 26 7.08 -46.44 -12.77
N PRO A 27 8.07 -46.97 -13.52
CA PRO A 27 9.36 -47.33 -12.94
C PRO A 27 10.20 -46.08 -12.61
N ARG A 28 10.85 -46.15 -11.45
CA ARG A 28 11.89 -45.16 -11.04
C ARG A 28 13.05 -45.22 -12.04
N LEU A 29 13.26 -44.13 -12.74
CA LEU A 29 14.54 -43.80 -13.36
C LEU A 29 15.27 -42.83 -12.45
N GLU A 30 16.27 -43.35 -11.72
CA GLU A 30 17.27 -42.53 -11.04
C GLU A 30 18.19 -41.94 -12.10
N SER A 31 18.01 -40.66 -12.39
CA SER A 31 19.03 -39.84 -13.06
C SER A 31 19.50 -38.78 -12.08
N GLU A 32 20.69 -38.97 -11.53
CA GLU A 32 21.44 -37.94 -10.83
C GLU A 32 21.72 -36.78 -11.79
N VAL A 33 20.91 -35.72 -11.71
CA VAL A 33 21.27 -34.44 -12.30
C VAL A 33 22.11 -33.67 -11.30
N ARG A 34 23.44 -33.80 -11.42
CA ARG A 34 24.38 -32.87 -10.82
C ARG A 34 24.18 -31.49 -11.45
N LEU A 35 23.46 -30.62 -10.73
CA LEU A 35 23.48 -29.19 -11.02
C LEU A 35 24.90 -28.65 -10.73
N GLN A 36 25.68 -28.41 -11.79
CA GLN A 36 26.88 -27.60 -11.73
C GLN A 36 26.46 -26.16 -11.47
N LEU A 37 26.80 -25.67 -10.28
CA LEU A 37 26.76 -24.23 -9.99
C LEU A 37 27.81 -23.53 -10.89
N PRO A 38 27.45 -22.39 -11.52
CA PRO A 38 28.45 -21.62 -12.27
C PRO A 38 29.52 -21.07 -11.31
N PRO A 39 30.76 -20.87 -11.80
CA PRO A 39 31.87 -20.44 -10.95
C PRO A 39 31.60 -19.03 -10.41
N ASN A 40 31.91 -18.89 -9.14
CA ASN A 40 31.85 -17.67 -8.35
C ASN A 40 32.67 -16.55 -9.05
N SER A 41 32.01 -15.66 -9.78
CA SER A 41 32.63 -14.46 -10.34
C SER A 41 31.98 -13.22 -9.71
N GLY A 42 32.74 -12.57 -8.87
CA GLY A 42 32.55 -11.18 -8.52
C GLY A 42 31.65 -10.94 -7.31
N GLN A 43 32.27 -10.41 -6.28
CA GLN A 43 31.63 -9.73 -5.18
C GLN A 43 30.53 -8.79 -5.69
N SER A 44 29.29 -9.25 -5.65
CA SER A 44 28.14 -8.36 -5.70
C SER A 44 28.16 -7.53 -4.41
N LYS A 45 28.52 -6.27 -4.53
CA LYS A 45 28.26 -5.28 -3.49
C LYS A 45 26.76 -5.26 -3.27
N ASN A 46 26.31 -5.87 -2.17
CA ASN A 46 24.94 -5.72 -1.66
C ASN A 46 24.74 -4.25 -1.23
N THR A 47 24.34 -3.41 -2.15
CA THR A 47 23.73 -2.11 -1.90
C THR A 47 22.20 -2.27 -1.88
N ALA A 48 21.71 -3.14 -1.03
CA ALA A 48 20.29 -3.17 -0.67
C ALA A 48 20.10 -2.17 0.47
N SER A 49 19.27 -1.17 0.26
CA SER A 49 18.91 -0.02 1.11
C SER A 49 20.10 0.82 1.57
N GLY A 50 20.21 2.05 1.10
CA GLY A 50 21.22 3.04 1.54
C GLY A 50 21.01 3.57 2.97
N LEU A 51 20.28 2.83 3.82
CA LEU A 51 20.07 3.16 5.23
C LEU A 51 21.19 2.55 6.05
N SER A 52 21.90 3.41 6.81
CA SER A 52 22.90 3.00 7.78
C SER A 52 22.23 2.20 8.91
N ILE A 53 22.99 1.25 9.51
CA ILE A 53 22.61 0.59 10.77
C ILE A 53 22.42 1.59 11.93
N ASP A 54 23.00 2.78 11.84
CA ASP A 54 22.79 3.88 12.79
C ASP A 54 21.38 4.45 12.76
N ALA A 55 20.56 4.07 11.76
CA ALA A 55 19.15 4.45 11.68
C ALA A 55 18.24 3.59 12.56
N LEU A 56 18.72 2.47 13.12
CA LEU A 56 17.92 1.60 14.01
C LEU A 56 17.85 2.21 15.42
N ASP A 57 16.68 2.07 16.06
CA ASP A 57 16.42 2.58 17.40
C ASP A 57 17.09 1.69 18.48
N PHE A 58 18.06 2.23 19.18
CA PHE A 58 18.74 1.53 20.27
C PHE A 58 17.86 1.37 21.51
N ASP A 59 17.05 2.36 21.85
CA ASP A 59 16.20 2.32 23.04
C ASP A 59 15.06 1.31 22.88
N PHE A 60 14.50 1.23 21.67
CA PHE A 60 13.56 0.15 21.31
C PHE A 60 14.25 -1.22 21.35
N PHE A 61 15.45 -1.33 20.78
CA PHE A 61 16.20 -2.57 20.82
C PHE A 61 16.40 -3.05 22.26
N LYS A 62 16.90 -2.20 23.14
CA LYS A 62 17.17 -2.54 24.53
C LYS A 62 15.92 -2.92 25.31
N SER A 63 14.82 -2.17 25.12
CA SER A 63 13.61 -2.36 25.90
C SER A 63 12.67 -3.45 25.38
N MET A 64 12.64 -3.69 24.07
CA MET A 64 11.68 -4.56 23.42
C MET A 64 12.30 -5.77 22.71
N VAL A 65 13.49 -5.62 22.11
CA VAL A 65 14.13 -6.68 21.33
C VAL A 65 15.00 -7.60 22.21
N GLU A 66 15.85 -7.05 23.08
CA GLU A 66 16.71 -7.84 23.97
C GLU A 66 15.95 -8.84 24.86
N PRO A 67 14.79 -8.51 25.45
CA PRO A 67 14.01 -9.47 26.21
C PRO A 67 13.61 -10.72 25.41
N ILE A 68 13.41 -10.59 24.09
CA ILE A 68 13.07 -11.73 23.23
C ILE A 68 14.22 -12.75 23.19
N PHE A 69 15.47 -12.31 23.21
CA PHE A 69 16.64 -13.21 23.18
C PHE A 69 16.82 -14.00 24.49
N LEU A 70 16.30 -13.46 25.59
CA LEU A 70 16.35 -14.09 26.92
C LEU A 70 15.13 -14.95 27.22
N LYS A 71 14.06 -14.80 26.47
CA LYS A 71 12.77 -15.47 26.68
C LYS A 71 12.89 -16.98 26.49
N GLU A 72 12.33 -17.75 27.41
CA GLU A 72 12.14 -19.18 27.26
C GLU A 72 10.90 -19.46 26.40
N ARG A 73 11.03 -20.37 25.44
CA ARG A 73 9.93 -20.82 24.59
C ARG A 73 9.74 -22.32 24.77
N PRO A 74 8.52 -22.81 25.02
CA PRO A 74 8.25 -24.24 25.14
C PRO A 74 8.75 -25.01 23.91
N GLY A 75 9.59 -26.03 24.12
CA GLY A 75 10.12 -26.84 23.04
C GLY A 75 11.28 -26.24 22.24
N HIS A 76 11.74 -25.04 22.58
CA HIS A 76 12.83 -24.35 21.87
C HIS A 76 13.96 -23.91 22.81
N ALA A 77 15.19 -23.91 22.31
CA ALA A 77 16.30 -23.31 23.01
C ALA A 77 16.16 -21.77 23.00
N ARG A 78 16.51 -21.11 24.10
CA ARG A 78 16.61 -19.64 24.11
C ARG A 78 17.66 -19.17 23.11
N CYS A 79 17.41 -18.07 22.42
CA CYS A 79 18.40 -17.45 21.53
C CYS A 79 19.74 -17.24 22.27
N TYR A 80 19.69 -16.70 23.48
CA TYR A 80 20.84 -16.51 24.36
C TYR A 80 21.64 -17.79 24.60
N GLY A 81 20.99 -18.94 24.82
CA GLY A 81 21.68 -20.19 25.12
C GLY A 81 22.65 -20.65 24.04
N CYS A 82 22.34 -20.40 22.79
CA CYS A 82 23.18 -20.71 21.64
C CYS A 82 24.05 -19.53 21.21
N HIS A 83 23.53 -18.31 21.29
CA HIS A 83 24.18 -17.13 20.71
C HIS A 83 25.13 -16.40 21.69
N ALA A 84 25.13 -16.74 22.98
CA ALA A 84 26.16 -16.25 23.92
C ALA A 84 27.45 -17.06 23.89
N GLN A 85 27.55 -18.08 23.02
CA GLN A 85 28.75 -18.88 22.86
C GLN A 85 29.71 -18.25 21.84
N ALA A 86 31.01 -18.30 22.11
CA ALA A 86 32.03 -17.76 21.21
C ALA A 86 32.00 -18.44 19.81
N GLY A 87 32.40 -17.69 18.79
CA GLY A 87 32.51 -18.19 17.41
C GLY A 87 31.24 -18.18 16.57
N ARG A 88 30.18 -17.56 17.04
CA ARG A 88 28.93 -17.36 16.26
C ARG A 88 28.95 -16.01 15.54
N ILE A 89 28.45 -15.99 14.32
CA ILE A 89 28.25 -14.73 13.55
C ILE A 89 27.23 -13.83 14.27
N PHE A 90 26.13 -14.40 14.75
CA PHE A 90 25.22 -13.77 15.68
C PHE A 90 25.71 -14.09 17.10
N HIS A 91 26.42 -13.15 17.70
CA HIS A 91 26.97 -13.28 19.05
C HIS A 91 26.34 -12.27 20.01
N LEU A 92 25.83 -12.78 21.14
CA LEU A 92 25.29 -11.98 22.24
C LEU A 92 26.31 -11.99 23.39
N GLU A 93 26.45 -10.87 24.07
CA GLU A 93 27.25 -10.73 25.28
C GLU A 93 26.79 -11.71 26.38
N GLN A 94 27.73 -12.27 27.13
CA GLN A 94 27.37 -13.07 28.28
C GLN A 94 26.83 -12.21 29.40
N LEU A 95 25.72 -12.65 30.06
CA LEU A 95 25.22 -12.00 31.23
C LEU A 95 26.20 -11.99 32.35
N SER A 96 26.31 -10.90 33.08
CA SER A 96 27.12 -10.81 34.30
C SER A 96 26.61 -11.80 35.36
N ALA A 97 27.46 -12.33 36.18
CA ALA A 97 27.10 -13.30 37.22
C ALA A 97 25.95 -12.75 38.11
N GLY A 98 24.85 -13.50 38.19
CA GLY A 98 23.68 -13.12 38.96
C GLY A 98 22.73 -12.09 38.29
N SER A 99 23.04 -11.65 37.05
CA SER A 99 22.22 -10.72 36.33
C SER A 99 21.21 -11.43 35.41
N THR A 100 20.01 -10.90 35.29
CA THR A 100 18.95 -11.38 34.38
C THR A 100 18.84 -10.52 33.12
N THR A 101 19.58 -9.40 33.04
CA THR A 101 19.60 -8.46 31.92
C THR A 101 21.04 -8.02 31.64
N TRP A 102 21.26 -7.48 30.43
CA TRP A 102 22.56 -6.90 30.07
C TRP A 102 22.73 -5.49 30.65
N THR A 103 23.97 -5.11 30.90
CA THR A 103 24.35 -3.74 31.20
C THR A 103 24.16 -2.87 29.93
N GLU A 104 24.11 -1.55 30.12
CA GLU A 104 24.04 -0.60 28.98
C GLU A 104 25.16 -0.84 27.95
N GLU A 105 26.37 -1.08 28.42
CA GLU A 105 27.52 -1.30 27.57
C GLU A 105 27.42 -2.64 26.82
N GLN A 106 26.95 -3.69 27.46
CA GLN A 106 26.67 -4.98 26.83
C GLN A 106 25.55 -4.87 25.79
N SER A 107 24.47 -4.15 26.12
CA SER A 107 23.37 -3.88 25.19
C SER A 107 23.83 -3.14 23.94
N ARG A 108 24.75 -2.17 24.06
CA ARG A 108 25.31 -1.48 22.90
C ARG A 108 26.15 -2.41 22.01
N ARG A 109 26.93 -3.33 22.61
CA ARG A 109 27.66 -4.33 21.82
C ARG A 109 26.72 -5.35 21.16
N ASN A 110 25.67 -5.78 21.86
CA ASN A 110 24.62 -6.61 21.29
C ASN A 110 23.94 -5.90 20.10
N PHE A 111 23.56 -4.64 20.28
CA PHE A 111 22.96 -3.83 19.23
C PHE A 111 23.84 -3.77 17.97
N GLN A 112 25.14 -3.50 18.12
CA GLN A 112 26.07 -3.47 16.99
C GLN A 112 26.18 -4.81 16.27
N THR A 113 26.15 -5.92 17.00
CA THR A 113 26.24 -7.26 16.43
C THR A 113 24.95 -7.67 15.74
N VAL A 114 23.80 -7.44 16.39
CA VAL A 114 22.47 -7.81 15.88
C VAL A 114 22.11 -6.95 14.66
N SER A 115 22.46 -5.67 14.67
CA SER A 115 22.20 -4.76 13.55
C SER A 115 22.84 -5.21 12.23
N ARG A 116 23.92 -5.98 12.27
CA ARG A 116 24.56 -6.56 11.07
C ARG A 116 23.73 -7.65 10.39
N LEU A 117 22.76 -8.21 11.09
CA LEU A 117 21.83 -9.23 10.59
C LEU A 117 20.52 -8.60 10.07
N VAL A 118 20.46 -7.29 10.08
CA VAL A 118 19.25 -6.54 9.75
C VAL A 118 19.46 -5.75 8.46
N THR A 119 18.48 -5.78 7.60
CA THR A 119 18.34 -4.83 6.50
C THR A 119 17.35 -3.76 6.98
N PRO A 120 17.84 -2.58 7.42
CA PRO A 120 16.96 -1.53 7.96
C PRO A 120 15.81 -1.20 7.00
N GLY A 121 14.60 -1.11 7.52
CA GLY A 121 13.38 -0.91 6.75
C GLY A 121 12.79 -2.17 6.11
N ASN A 122 13.53 -3.29 6.07
CA ASN A 122 13.05 -4.51 5.41
C ASN A 122 13.18 -5.77 6.30
N PRO A 123 12.15 -6.11 7.10
CA PRO A 123 12.15 -7.31 7.93
C PRO A 123 12.30 -8.60 7.11
N TYR A 124 11.77 -8.62 5.89
CA TYR A 124 11.73 -9.79 5.03
C TYR A 124 13.06 -10.08 4.28
N ALA A 125 14.03 -9.15 4.37
CA ALA A 125 15.40 -9.35 3.93
C ALA A 125 16.38 -9.41 5.11
N SER A 126 15.89 -9.38 6.35
CA SER A 126 16.69 -9.36 7.57
C SER A 126 16.92 -10.76 8.07
N LEU A 127 18.17 -11.23 8.07
CA LEU A 127 18.55 -12.57 8.50
C LEU A 127 18.13 -12.87 9.95
N LEU A 128 18.08 -11.84 10.80
CA LEU A 128 17.58 -11.93 12.17
C LEU A 128 16.14 -12.47 12.24
N LEU A 129 15.32 -12.20 11.23
CA LEU A 129 13.91 -12.60 11.16
C LEU A 129 13.68 -13.83 10.29
N ILE A 130 14.47 -13.99 9.22
CA ILE A 130 14.29 -15.05 8.23
C ILE A 130 14.81 -16.39 8.76
N HIS A 131 16.03 -16.39 9.35
CA HIS A 131 16.66 -17.62 9.81
C HIS A 131 15.85 -18.37 10.88
N PRO A 132 15.32 -17.72 11.94
CA PRO A 132 14.57 -18.41 12.97
C PRO A 132 13.10 -18.66 12.62
N LEU A 133 12.62 -18.20 11.46
CA LEU A 133 11.25 -18.36 10.99
C LEU A 133 11.07 -19.73 10.31
N ALA A 134 9.89 -20.34 10.50
CA ALA A 134 9.55 -21.57 9.81
C ALA A 134 9.59 -21.39 8.28
N PRO A 135 10.14 -22.35 7.51
CA PRO A 135 10.19 -22.25 6.04
C PRO A 135 8.82 -22.02 5.41
N GLU A 136 7.79 -22.64 5.97
CA GLU A 136 6.40 -22.51 5.52
C GLU A 136 5.83 -21.09 5.73
N ALA A 137 6.46 -20.31 6.63
CA ALA A 137 6.11 -18.92 6.89
C ALA A 137 7.05 -17.91 6.18
N GLY A 138 7.95 -18.39 5.33
CA GLY A 138 8.91 -17.57 4.58
C GLY A 138 10.32 -17.53 5.17
N GLY A 139 10.65 -18.43 6.11
CA GLY A 139 12.00 -18.64 6.59
C GLY A 139 12.87 -19.38 5.57
N ASP A 140 14.19 -19.33 5.74
CA ASP A 140 15.12 -19.94 4.79
C ASP A 140 15.60 -21.36 5.18
N GLY A 141 15.19 -21.86 6.34
CA GLY A 141 15.52 -23.20 6.81
C GLY A 141 16.99 -23.41 7.25
N PHE A 142 17.82 -22.38 7.26
CA PHE A 142 19.25 -22.50 7.61
C PHE A 142 19.57 -22.35 9.11
N HIS A 143 18.56 -22.20 9.96
CA HIS A 143 18.76 -22.05 11.39
C HIS A 143 18.97 -23.40 12.09
N THR A 144 20.21 -23.74 12.41
CA THR A 144 20.56 -25.02 13.08
C THR A 144 19.95 -25.18 14.47
N GLY A 145 19.55 -24.09 15.13
CA GLY A 145 18.81 -24.08 16.40
C GLY A 145 17.31 -24.38 16.27
N GLY A 146 16.86 -24.74 15.07
CA GLY A 146 15.46 -24.97 14.74
C GLY A 146 14.66 -23.68 14.58
N ARG A 147 13.41 -23.84 14.18
CA ARG A 147 12.48 -22.71 14.06
C ARG A 147 12.14 -22.13 15.44
N GLN A 148 12.18 -20.83 15.58
CA GLN A 148 11.78 -20.12 16.80
C GLN A 148 10.39 -19.48 16.63
N PHE A 149 10.01 -19.20 15.40
CA PHE A 149 8.74 -18.58 15.03
C PHE A 149 8.03 -19.48 14.02
N GLU A 150 6.84 -19.97 14.38
CA GLU A 150 6.03 -20.79 13.48
C GLU A 150 5.37 -19.94 12.40
N THR A 151 5.08 -18.68 12.70
CA THR A 151 4.44 -17.74 11.78
C THR A 151 4.95 -16.32 11.98
N GLN A 152 4.75 -15.47 10.99
CA GLN A 152 5.03 -14.04 11.08
C GLN A 152 4.06 -13.28 12.01
N ASN A 153 3.00 -13.93 12.49
CA ASN A 153 2.07 -13.38 13.47
C ASN A 153 2.50 -13.65 14.92
N ASP A 154 3.63 -14.33 15.14
CA ASP A 154 4.19 -14.47 16.47
C ASP A 154 4.49 -13.08 17.06
N PRO A 155 4.02 -12.76 18.29
CA PRO A 155 4.20 -11.44 18.87
C PRO A 155 5.66 -10.97 18.95
N ASP A 156 6.59 -11.90 19.19
CA ASP A 156 8.01 -11.56 19.27
C ASP A 156 8.58 -11.33 17.85
N TRP A 157 8.14 -12.09 16.85
CA TRP A 157 8.51 -11.84 15.46
C TRP A 157 8.01 -10.46 14.99
N LEU A 158 6.76 -10.10 15.34
CA LEU A 158 6.19 -8.79 15.04
C LEU A 158 6.97 -7.66 15.72
N THR A 159 7.39 -7.85 16.97
CA THR A 159 8.22 -6.86 17.69
C THR A 159 9.58 -6.67 17.01
N LEU A 160 10.26 -7.76 16.61
CA LEU A 160 11.50 -7.69 15.84
C LEU A 160 11.27 -6.98 14.49
N ALA A 161 10.19 -7.31 13.80
CA ALA A 161 9.85 -6.71 12.52
C ALA A 161 9.54 -5.22 12.66
N GLU A 162 8.89 -4.80 13.73
CA GLU A 162 8.65 -3.39 14.02
C GLU A 162 9.95 -2.62 14.24
N TRP A 163 10.87 -3.17 15.05
CA TRP A 163 12.20 -2.57 15.25
C TRP A 163 12.95 -2.39 13.92
N VAL A 164 12.95 -3.41 13.06
CA VAL A 164 13.61 -3.36 11.75
C VAL A 164 12.95 -2.35 10.82
N ARG A 165 11.63 -2.21 10.87
CA ARG A 165 10.85 -1.26 10.05
C ARG A 165 11.03 0.19 10.50
N THR A 166 11.16 0.39 11.83
CA THR A 166 11.26 1.72 12.42
C THR A 166 12.69 2.23 12.31
N VAL A 167 13.02 2.82 11.18
CA VAL A 167 14.32 3.44 10.94
C VAL A 167 14.25 4.92 11.28
N HIS A 168 15.12 5.34 12.20
CA HIS A 168 15.31 6.76 12.49
C HIS A 168 16.41 7.31 11.60
N ALA A 169 16.09 8.30 10.76
CA ALA A 169 17.14 9.08 10.13
C ALA A 169 17.94 9.80 11.24
N PRO A 170 19.29 9.88 11.13
CA PRO A 170 20.08 10.62 12.10
C PRO A 170 19.52 12.04 12.26
N ALA A 171 19.30 12.46 13.49
CA ALA A 171 18.71 13.76 13.83
C ALA A 171 19.63 14.90 13.36
N GLY A 172 19.51 15.24 12.08
CA GLY A 172 19.93 16.55 11.59
C GLY A 172 19.01 17.65 12.15
N PRO A 173 19.39 18.93 12.08
CA PRO A 173 18.52 20.01 12.51
C PRO A 173 17.17 19.85 11.82
N ARG A 174 16.08 19.71 12.60
CA ARG A 174 14.72 19.51 12.09
C ARG A 174 14.29 20.76 11.33
N THR A 175 14.58 20.80 10.05
CA THR A 175 13.90 21.74 9.16
C THR A 175 12.45 21.28 9.03
N LYS A 176 11.51 22.22 9.10
CA LYS A 176 10.09 21.91 8.86
C LYS A 176 9.99 21.18 7.51
N PRO A 177 9.39 19.99 7.43
CA PRO A 177 9.33 19.27 6.17
C PRO A 177 8.58 20.10 5.13
N ALA A 178 9.01 20.04 3.87
CA ALA A 178 8.33 20.72 2.77
C ALA A 178 6.95 20.09 2.45
N ALA A 179 6.74 18.87 2.90
CA ALA A 179 5.49 18.12 2.69
C ALA A 179 5.29 17.06 3.77
N LEU A 180 4.05 16.59 3.90
CA LEU A 180 3.67 15.41 4.69
C LEU A 180 2.84 14.46 3.82
N ILE A 181 3.03 13.17 4.02
CA ILE A 181 2.29 12.11 3.31
C ILE A 181 1.21 11.55 4.24
N TYR A 182 -0.03 11.59 3.81
CA TYR A 182 -1.17 11.06 4.56
C TYR A 182 -1.65 9.76 3.94
N VAL A 183 -1.86 8.73 4.76
CA VAL A 183 -2.37 7.44 4.34
C VAL A 183 -3.58 7.04 5.18
N THR A 184 -4.71 6.75 4.53
CA THR A 184 -5.92 6.26 5.19
C THR A 184 -5.85 4.74 5.37
N ASN A 185 -6.18 4.25 6.57
CA ASN A 185 -6.23 2.82 6.89
C ASN A 185 -7.69 2.36 6.80
N SER A 186 -8.13 1.97 5.60
CA SER A 186 -9.54 1.86 5.21
C SER A 186 -10.33 0.72 5.88
N ALA A 187 -9.68 -0.26 6.50
CA ALA A 187 -10.34 -1.28 7.31
C ALA A 187 -10.17 -1.03 8.82
N GLY A 188 -9.69 0.15 9.20
CA GLY A 188 -9.50 0.60 10.57
C GLY A 188 -10.15 1.95 10.82
N ASN A 189 -9.60 2.67 11.80
CA ASN A 189 -10.10 3.97 12.23
C ASN A 189 -8.98 5.02 12.36
N THR A 190 -7.93 4.89 11.55
CA THR A 190 -6.76 5.76 11.64
C THR A 190 -6.30 6.29 10.29
N ILE A 191 -5.62 7.44 10.33
CA ILE A 191 -4.85 7.99 9.23
C ILE A 191 -3.41 8.19 9.73
N GLY A 192 -2.45 7.58 9.04
CA GLY A 192 -1.02 7.78 9.28
C GLY A 192 -0.53 9.04 8.57
N VAL A 193 0.33 9.81 9.23
CA VAL A 193 1.01 10.97 8.66
C VAL A 193 2.50 10.72 8.68
N ILE A 194 3.10 10.68 7.51
CA ILE A 194 4.51 10.33 7.31
C ILE A 194 5.29 11.59 6.95
N ASP A 195 6.42 11.78 7.60
CA ASP A 195 7.43 12.78 7.20
C ASP A 195 8.35 12.16 6.14
N PRO A 196 8.35 12.65 4.89
CA PRO A 196 9.18 12.10 3.82
C PRO A 196 10.68 12.39 3.99
N THR A 197 11.07 13.25 4.92
CA THR A 197 12.49 13.51 5.20
C THR A 197 13.10 12.43 6.08
N THR A 198 12.28 11.78 6.90
CA THR A 198 12.68 10.72 7.82
C THR A 198 12.10 9.35 7.46
N ASN A 199 11.10 9.31 6.59
CA ASN A 199 10.32 8.12 6.27
C ASN A 199 9.67 7.46 7.51
N THR A 200 9.22 8.27 8.47
CA THR A 200 8.59 7.80 9.70
C THR A 200 7.19 8.37 9.86
N VAL A 201 6.32 7.63 10.55
CA VAL A 201 5.00 8.14 10.97
C VAL A 201 5.20 9.13 12.11
N VAL A 202 4.87 10.39 11.85
CA VAL A 202 5.04 11.51 12.81
C VAL A 202 3.75 11.89 13.53
N GLN A 203 2.59 11.45 13.02
CA GLN A 203 1.29 11.68 13.64
C GLN A 203 0.33 10.55 13.22
N THR A 204 -0.60 10.18 14.11
CA THR A 204 -1.72 9.30 13.78
C THR A 204 -3.02 9.98 14.19
N ILE A 205 -3.87 10.29 13.20
CA ILE A 205 -5.24 10.77 13.42
C ILE A 205 -6.11 9.55 13.69
N ARG A 206 -6.95 9.60 14.72
CA ARG A 206 -7.75 8.47 15.21
C ARG A 206 -9.24 8.79 15.26
N GLY A 207 -10.08 7.75 15.33
CA GLY A 207 -11.52 7.88 15.57
C GLY A 207 -12.33 8.23 14.31
N ILE A 208 -11.78 7.98 13.12
CA ILE A 208 -12.52 8.11 11.84
C ILE A 208 -12.68 6.71 11.26
N GLU A 209 -13.87 6.16 11.37
CA GLU A 209 -14.18 4.79 10.97
C GLU A 209 -14.20 4.64 9.44
N LEU A 210 -13.55 3.59 8.92
CA LEU A 210 -13.45 3.30 7.50
C LEU A 210 -13.05 4.55 6.67
N PRO A 211 -11.92 5.23 7.00
CA PRO A 211 -11.48 6.41 6.28
C PRO A 211 -11.05 6.02 4.86
N HIS A 212 -11.52 6.74 3.86
CA HIS A 212 -11.20 6.41 2.48
C HIS A 212 -10.44 7.52 1.75
N GLY A 213 -11.09 8.60 1.32
CA GLY A 213 -10.45 9.74 0.68
C GLY A 213 -9.75 10.65 1.69
N VAL A 214 -8.62 11.25 1.31
CA VAL A 214 -7.94 12.29 2.08
C VAL A 214 -7.47 13.43 1.17
N ASN A 215 -7.75 14.68 1.58
CA ASN A 215 -7.30 15.87 0.89
C ASN A 215 -7.16 17.05 1.88
N PHE A 216 -6.71 18.20 1.43
CA PHE A 216 -6.29 19.30 2.30
C PHE A 216 -6.87 20.64 1.85
N SER A 217 -7.05 21.56 2.80
CA SER A 217 -7.25 22.96 2.47
C SER A 217 -5.97 23.56 1.88
N PRO A 218 -6.07 24.58 1.00
CA PRO A 218 -4.89 25.17 0.34
C PRO A 218 -3.86 25.77 1.29
N ASP A 219 -4.29 26.24 2.47
CA ASP A 219 -3.43 26.72 3.55
C ASP A 219 -2.80 25.60 4.39
N GLY A 220 -3.19 24.34 4.12
CA GLY A 220 -2.74 23.16 4.85
C GLY A 220 -3.21 23.10 6.30
N ALA A 221 -4.16 23.94 6.72
CA ALA A 221 -4.64 23.97 8.11
C ALA A 221 -5.64 22.88 8.41
N ARG A 222 -6.36 22.39 7.39
CA ARG A 222 -7.42 21.38 7.52
C ARG A 222 -7.13 20.15 6.68
N VAL A 223 -7.49 18.99 7.21
CA VAL A 223 -7.52 17.72 6.50
C VAL A 223 -8.96 17.31 6.32
N TYR A 224 -9.36 17.02 5.09
CA TYR A 224 -10.68 16.50 4.72
C TYR A 224 -10.57 14.99 4.53
N ILE A 225 -11.44 14.22 5.18
CA ILE A 225 -11.41 12.77 5.15
C ILE A 225 -12.84 12.25 4.90
N SER A 226 -13.01 11.45 3.86
CA SER A 226 -14.31 10.78 3.66
C SER A 226 -14.43 9.59 4.61
N ASN A 227 -15.51 9.58 5.39
CA ASN A 227 -15.85 8.54 6.35
C ASN A 227 -16.98 7.70 5.77
N GLU A 228 -16.61 6.51 5.28
CA GLU A 228 -17.60 5.63 4.62
C GLU A 228 -18.60 5.04 5.60
N SER A 229 -18.24 4.87 6.87
CA SER A 229 -19.09 4.27 7.89
C SER A 229 -20.27 5.17 8.27
N GLU A 230 -20.00 6.47 8.44
CA GLU A 230 -20.98 7.43 8.93
C GLU A 230 -21.63 8.26 7.81
N SER A 231 -21.19 8.11 6.55
CA SER A 231 -21.63 8.94 5.42
C SER A 231 -21.41 10.43 5.66
N VAL A 232 -20.24 10.79 6.15
CA VAL A 232 -19.84 12.18 6.42
C VAL A 232 -18.49 12.51 5.78
N LEU A 233 -18.24 13.80 5.62
CA LEU A 233 -16.91 14.36 5.42
C LEU A 233 -16.41 14.86 6.78
N ASP A 234 -15.38 14.19 7.30
CA ASP A 234 -14.69 14.63 8.50
C ASP A 234 -13.69 15.74 8.17
N VAL A 235 -13.73 16.81 8.95
CA VAL A 235 -12.77 17.92 8.88
C VAL A 235 -11.93 17.91 10.13
N VAL A 236 -10.61 17.79 9.95
CA VAL A 236 -9.65 17.63 11.04
C VAL A 236 -8.68 18.80 11.07
N ASN A 237 -8.35 19.28 12.26
CA ASN A 237 -7.21 20.20 12.46
C ASN A 237 -5.92 19.47 12.16
N ARG A 238 -5.14 19.92 11.18
CA ARG A 238 -3.92 19.26 10.75
C ARG A 238 -2.88 19.12 11.86
N GLU A 239 -2.64 20.18 12.62
CA GLU A 239 -1.56 20.20 13.63
C GLU A 239 -1.86 19.31 14.82
N ARG A 240 -3.10 19.35 15.31
CA ARG A 240 -3.51 18.60 16.48
C ARG A 240 -4.08 17.22 16.19
N GLY A 241 -4.46 16.96 14.92
CA GLY A 241 -5.15 15.72 14.56
C GLY A 241 -6.57 15.60 15.13
N GLU A 242 -7.14 16.71 15.59
CA GLU A 242 -8.44 16.74 16.25
C GLU A 242 -9.57 16.97 15.25
N LEU A 243 -10.68 16.25 15.43
CA LEU A 243 -11.89 16.43 14.65
C LEU A 243 -12.49 17.82 14.93
N LEU A 244 -12.63 18.64 13.90
CA LEU A 244 -13.28 19.96 13.96
C LEU A 244 -14.77 19.88 13.65
N LYS A 245 -15.15 19.08 12.65
CA LYS A 245 -16.55 18.98 12.19
C LYS A 245 -16.80 17.69 11.44
N LYS A 246 -17.99 17.13 11.58
CA LYS A 246 -18.57 16.12 10.69
C LYS A 246 -19.61 16.80 9.80
N ILE A 247 -19.48 16.68 8.50
CA ILE A 247 -20.40 17.27 7.52
C ILE A 247 -21.23 16.13 6.94
N PRO A 248 -22.54 16.05 7.23
CA PRO A 248 -23.41 15.05 6.63
C PRO A 248 -23.42 15.17 5.11
N LEU A 249 -23.32 14.03 4.42
CA LEU A 249 -23.34 13.93 2.97
C LEU A 249 -24.66 13.30 2.49
N SER A 250 -24.93 13.42 1.19
CA SER A 250 -26.14 12.85 0.57
C SER A 250 -26.14 11.31 0.55
N GLY A 251 -24.99 10.69 0.79
CA GLY A 251 -24.83 9.25 0.84
C GLY A 251 -23.40 8.83 1.17
N ARG A 252 -23.13 7.54 1.04
CA ARG A 252 -21.81 6.96 1.35
C ARG A 252 -20.73 7.54 0.44
N PRO A 253 -19.72 8.24 1.00
CA PRO A 253 -18.64 8.84 0.21
C PRO A 253 -17.60 7.82 -0.24
N ASN A 254 -16.76 8.21 -1.21
CA ASN A 254 -15.54 7.50 -1.54
C ASN A 254 -14.37 8.49 -1.65
N ASN A 255 -14.01 8.92 -2.85
CA ASN A 255 -12.93 9.87 -3.03
C ASN A 255 -13.39 11.32 -2.90
N ILE A 256 -12.44 12.20 -2.61
CA ILE A 256 -12.64 13.63 -2.48
C ILE A 256 -11.61 14.40 -3.30
N ALA A 257 -12.02 15.56 -3.81
CA ALA A 257 -11.13 16.51 -4.46
C ALA A 257 -11.43 17.92 -3.94
N VAL A 258 -10.40 18.76 -3.90
CA VAL A 258 -10.54 20.19 -3.54
C VAL A 258 -10.33 21.01 -4.80
N THR A 259 -11.20 22.01 -5.05
CA THR A 259 -11.04 22.92 -6.18
C THR A 259 -9.76 23.73 -6.06
N LYS A 260 -9.20 24.18 -7.19
CA LYS A 260 -7.90 24.89 -7.20
C LYS A 260 -7.91 26.18 -6.39
N ASP A 261 -9.06 26.85 -6.34
CA ASP A 261 -9.28 28.05 -5.50
C ASP A 261 -9.46 27.73 -4.02
N GLY A 262 -9.61 26.43 -3.68
CA GLY A 262 -9.80 25.96 -2.32
C GLY A 262 -11.17 26.25 -1.71
N LEU A 263 -12.10 26.77 -2.50
CA LEU A 263 -13.42 27.19 -2.00
C LEU A 263 -14.39 26.02 -1.84
N ARG A 264 -14.17 24.92 -2.57
CA ARG A 264 -15.09 23.78 -2.58
C ARG A 264 -14.35 22.46 -2.37
N VAL A 265 -14.99 21.57 -1.58
CA VAL A 265 -14.62 20.16 -1.49
C VAL A 265 -15.66 19.34 -2.22
N LEU A 266 -15.22 18.61 -3.23
CA LEU A 266 -16.06 17.72 -4.06
C LEU A 266 -15.95 16.30 -3.50
N VAL A 267 -17.09 15.66 -3.25
CA VAL A 267 -17.13 14.30 -2.68
C VAL A 267 -17.91 13.38 -3.62
N GLY A 268 -17.26 12.32 -4.08
CA GLY A 268 -17.91 11.29 -4.88
C GLY A 268 -18.80 10.41 -4.01
N ILE A 269 -20.10 10.33 -4.31
CA ILE A 269 -21.08 9.52 -3.60
C ILE A 269 -21.27 8.17 -4.30
N ARG A 270 -20.90 7.09 -3.60
CA ARG A 270 -20.94 5.73 -4.17
C ARG A 270 -22.22 4.95 -3.86
N SER A 271 -23.15 5.46 -3.04
CA SER A 271 -24.48 4.90 -2.85
C SER A 271 -25.49 5.51 -3.84
N ALA A 272 -26.44 4.70 -4.29
CA ALA A 272 -27.51 5.20 -5.20
C ALA A 272 -28.37 6.28 -4.52
N PRO A 273 -28.83 7.30 -5.25
CA PRO A 273 -28.72 7.50 -6.70
C PRO A 273 -27.34 7.96 -7.18
N GLY A 274 -26.44 8.35 -6.27
CA GLY A 274 -25.09 8.81 -6.56
C GLY A 274 -25.05 10.26 -7.05
N GLY A 275 -23.84 10.75 -7.24
CA GLY A 275 -23.56 12.11 -7.64
C GLY A 275 -22.29 12.64 -7.01
N VAL A 276 -22.08 13.95 -7.12
CA VAL A 276 -20.97 14.65 -6.48
C VAL A 276 -21.51 15.68 -5.51
N ASP A 277 -21.26 15.47 -4.22
CA ASP A 277 -21.56 16.46 -3.19
C ASP A 277 -20.55 17.61 -3.24
N VAL A 278 -21.06 18.83 -3.17
CA VAL A 278 -20.26 20.05 -3.13
C VAL A 278 -20.37 20.66 -1.74
N VAL A 279 -19.25 20.62 -1.02
CA VAL A 279 -19.13 21.21 0.31
C VAL A 279 -18.41 22.55 0.21
N ASP A 280 -18.96 23.57 0.82
CA ASP A 280 -18.29 24.88 0.98
C ASP A 280 -17.17 24.79 2.02
N ALA A 281 -15.95 25.09 1.62
CA ALA A 281 -14.78 24.94 2.45
C ALA A 281 -14.66 26.01 3.56
N SER A 282 -15.40 27.11 3.46
CA SER A 282 -15.40 28.18 4.46
C SER A 282 -16.42 27.94 5.56
N SER A 283 -17.67 27.71 5.19
CA SER A 283 -18.77 27.44 6.13
C SER A 283 -18.79 26.00 6.62
N LEU A 284 -18.10 25.10 5.93
CA LEU A 284 -18.07 23.66 6.20
C LEU A 284 -19.49 23.05 6.17
N ASN A 285 -20.29 23.40 5.19
CA ASN A 285 -21.62 22.86 4.98
C ASN A 285 -21.76 22.27 3.56
N LEU A 286 -22.58 21.23 3.46
CA LEU A 286 -23.03 20.72 2.16
C LEU A 286 -23.87 21.80 1.48
N GLN A 287 -23.44 22.27 0.30
CA GLN A 287 -24.16 23.27 -0.48
C GLN A 287 -25.21 22.64 -1.38
N LYS A 288 -24.81 21.57 -2.10
CA LYS A 288 -25.65 20.88 -3.07
C LYS A 288 -25.03 19.55 -3.47
N THR A 289 -25.80 18.74 -4.17
CA THR A 289 -25.34 17.56 -4.89
C THR A 289 -25.49 17.79 -6.38
N ILE A 290 -24.41 17.64 -7.15
CA ILE A 290 -24.46 17.59 -8.61
C ILE A 290 -24.99 16.21 -8.99
N ALA A 291 -26.25 16.20 -9.49
CA ALA A 291 -26.94 14.98 -9.81
C ALA A 291 -26.43 14.38 -11.12
N ILE A 292 -25.64 13.31 -11.02
CA ILE A 292 -25.16 12.53 -12.16
C ILE A 292 -26.03 11.27 -12.35
N GLN A 293 -26.78 10.89 -11.31
CA GLN A 293 -27.58 9.66 -11.22
C GLN A 293 -26.74 8.39 -11.46
N ARG A 294 -25.52 8.42 -10.97
CA ARG A 294 -24.54 7.33 -11.03
C ARG A 294 -23.75 7.30 -9.74
N THR A 295 -23.41 6.11 -9.28
CA THR A 295 -22.51 5.93 -8.14
C THR A 295 -21.09 6.36 -8.53
N ILE A 296 -20.50 7.25 -7.74
CA ILE A 296 -19.17 7.80 -8.03
C ILE A 296 -18.13 7.16 -7.14
N HIS A 297 -17.17 6.48 -7.75
CA HIS A 297 -16.04 5.85 -7.06
C HIS A 297 -14.85 6.80 -6.92
N ASN A 298 -14.57 7.61 -7.94
CA ASN A 298 -13.44 8.55 -7.93
C ASN A 298 -13.91 9.93 -8.42
N ILE A 299 -13.33 10.98 -7.81
CA ILE A 299 -13.49 12.37 -8.23
C ILE A 299 -12.14 13.06 -8.23
N TYR A 300 -11.85 13.81 -9.27
CA TYR A 300 -10.63 14.59 -9.42
C TYR A 300 -10.97 15.96 -10.01
N VAL A 301 -10.11 16.94 -9.76
CA VAL A 301 -10.13 18.23 -10.43
C VAL A 301 -9.01 18.25 -11.47
N THR A 302 -9.31 18.71 -12.68
CA THR A 302 -8.34 18.80 -13.78
C THR A 302 -7.18 19.75 -13.45
N PRO A 303 -6.01 19.58 -14.09
CA PRO A 303 -4.83 20.42 -13.83
C PRO A 303 -5.08 21.91 -13.96
N ASP A 304 -5.93 22.35 -14.90
CA ASP A 304 -6.34 23.76 -15.10
C ASP A 304 -7.39 24.23 -14.06
N GLY A 305 -7.98 23.30 -13.30
CA GLY A 305 -9.01 23.62 -12.30
C GLY A 305 -10.39 23.89 -12.89
N ARG A 306 -10.57 23.74 -14.22
CA ARG A 306 -11.82 24.06 -14.89
C ARG A 306 -12.88 22.98 -14.75
N PHE A 307 -12.46 21.72 -14.72
CA PHE A 307 -13.38 20.59 -14.70
C PHE A 307 -13.17 19.70 -13.50
N ALA A 308 -14.22 19.00 -13.09
CA ALA A 308 -14.12 17.80 -12.27
C ALA A 308 -14.37 16.56 -13.13
N VAL A 309 -13.68 15.46 -12.83
CA VAL A 309 -13.83 14.17 -13.51
C VAL A 309 -14.29 13.13 -12.51
N ALA A 310 -15.52 12.65 -12.70
CA ALA A 310 -16.18 11.69 -11.82
C ALA A 310 -16.20 10.31 -12.49
N GLY A 311 -15.51 9.35 -11.88
CA GLY A 311 -15.41 7.97 -12.38
C GLY A 311 -16.40 7.04 -11.68
N SER A 312 -17.11 6.22 -12.44
CA SER A 312 -18.04 5.20 -11.96
C SER A 312 -17.60 3.81 -12.37
N VAL A 313 -17.57 2.89 -11.39
CA VAL A 313 -17.29 1.47 -11.62
C VAL A 313 -18.52 0.81 -12.26
N GLU A 314 -19.67 1.03 -11.70
CA GLU A 314 -20.93 0.39 -12.10
C GLU A 314 -21.42 0.87 -13.48
N SER A 315 -21.33 2.18 -13.74
CA SER A 315 -21.71 2.77 -15.02
C SER A 315 -20.63 2.68 -16.09
N LYS A 316 -19.41 2.26 -15.71
CA LYS A 316 -18.29 2.12 -16.65
C LYS A 316 -17.99 3.41 -17.41
N SER A 317 -18.06 4.54 -16.73
CA SER A 317 -17.92 5.86 -17.36
C SER A 317 -17.11 6.82 -16.51
N ALA A 318 -16.47 7.78 -17.19
CA ALA A 318 -15.96 9.00 -16.61
C ALA A 318 -16.80 10.17 -17.09
N THR A 319 -17.38 10.91 -16.15
CA THR A 319 -18.24 12.08 -16.41
C THR A 319 -17.45 13.34 -16.10
N ILE A 320 -17.37 14.24 -17.06
CA ILE A 320 -16.67 15.51 -16.95
C ILE A 320 -17.69 16.60 -16.63
N ILE A 321 -17.44 17.31 -15.54
CA ILE A 321 -18.31 18.34 -14.97
C ILE A 321 -17.59 19.68 -15.10
N ASP A 322 -18.22 20.65 -15.74
CA ASP A 322 -17.72 22.03 -15.77
C ASP A 322 -17.97 22.68 -14.40
N LEU A 323 -16.89 23.07 -13.70
CA LEU A 323 -16.93 23.62 -12.35
C LEU A 323 -17.41 25.08 -12.28
N GLN A 324 -17.56 25.74 -13.42
CA GLN A 324 -18.15 27.08 -13.49
C GLN A 324 -19.68 27.02 -13.47
N THR A 325 -20.25 26.02 -14.14
CA THR A 325 -21.70 25.84 -14.26
C THR A 325 -22.26 24.74 -13.37
N ASP A 326 -21.40 23.85 -12.86
CA ASP A 326 -21.72 22.61 -12.17
C ASP A 326 -22.64 21.67 -13.00
N GLN A 327 -22.47 21.71 -14.33
CA GLN A 327 -23.20 20.85 -15.26
C GLN A 327 -22.27 19.82 -15.89
N VAL A 328 -22.82 18.68 -16.28
CA VAL A 328 -22.11 17.67 -17.07
C VAL A 328 -21.78 18.28 -18.42
N ALA A 329 -20.48 18.38 -18.74
CA ALA A 329 -19.99 18.85 -20.02
C ALA A 329 -19.99 17.73 -21.06
N TRP A 330 -19.46 16.57 -20.72
CA TRP A 330 -19.43 15.37 -21.55
C TRP A 330 -19.14 14.12 -20.73
N GLU A 331 -19.24 12.94 -21.35
CA GLU A 331 -19.00 11.64 -20.74
C GLU A 331 -18.23 10.75 -21.72
N VAL A 332 -17.27 9.97 -21.21
CA VAL A 332 -16.66 8.86 -21.94
C VAL A 332 -17.04 7.54 -21.30
N ARG A 333 -17.39 6.54 -22.11
CA ARG A 333 -17.79 5.20 -21.68
C ARG A 333 -16.73 4.18 -22.02
N PHE A 334 -16.58 3.20 -21.16
CA PHE A 334 -15.65 2.10 -21.31
C PHE A 334 -16.38 0.75 -21.26
N ASP A 335 -15.68 -0.31 -21.60
CA ASP A 335 -16.19 -1.69 -21.46
C ASP A 335 -16.14 -2.20 -20.00
N ASN A 336 -15.32 -1.56 -19.15
CA ASN A 336 -15.09 -1.94 -17.76
C ASN A 336 -15.21 -0.74 -16.82
N GLY A 337 -15.34 -1.04 -15.51
CA GLY A 337 -15.52 -0.03 -14.46
C GLY A 337 -14.31 0.89 -14.33
N VAL A 338 -14.58 2.19 -14.20
CA VAL A 338 -13.55 3.23 -14.05
C VAL A 338 -12.96 3.20 -12.65
N ARG A 339 -11.64 3.06 -12.58
CA ARG A 339 -10.80 3.02 -11.39
C ARG A 339 -10.02 4.35 -11.25
N PRO A 340 -8.91 4.44 -10.50
CA PRO A 340 -8.13 5.68 -10.42
C PRO A 340 -7.78 6.29 -11.77
N MET A 341 -7.61 7.60 -11.78
CA MET A 341 -7.25 8.38 -12.95
C MET A 341 -6.09 9.33 -12.65
N ALA A 342 -5.31 9.63 -13.67
CA ALA A 342 -4.27 10.66 -13.67
C ALA A 342 -4.41 11.56 -14.91
N PHE A 343 -3.80 12.73 -14.86
CA PHE A 343 -3.99 13.77 -15.87
C PHE A 343 -2.66 14.25 -16.41
N ASP A 344 -2.59 14.42 -17.69
CA ASP A 344 -1.51 15.06 -18.41
C ASP A 344 -1.95 16.45 -18.89
N SER A 345 -1.01 17.37 -18.98
CA SER A 345 -1.28 18.76 -19.30
C SER A 345 -0.57 19.20 -20.58
N ASN A 346 -1.23 20.09 -21.32
CA ASN A 346 -0.61 20.84 -22.38
C ASN A 346 0.35 21.90 -21.78
N PRO A 347 1.25 22.49 -22.59
CA PRO A 347 2.16 23.55 -22.13
C PRO A 347 1.45 24.79 -21.54
N ASP A 348 0.19 25.03 -21.93
CA ASP A 348 -0.64 26.12 -21.41
C ASP A 348 -1.34 25.76 -20.08
N GLY A 349 -1.13 24.56 -19.56
CA GLY A 349 -1.73 24.04 -18.33
C GLY A 349 -3.11 23.41 -18.49
N SER A 350 -3.72 23.49 -19.69
CA SER A 350 -4.98 22.78 -19.96
C SER A 350 -4.80 21.28 -19.96
N THR A 351 -5.89 20.54 -19.72
CA THR A 351 -5.83 19.07 -19.71
C THR A 351 -5.64 18.52 -21.11
N SER A 352 -4.60 17.70 -21.29
CA SER A 352 -4.30 17.03 -22.55
C SER A 352 -4.93 15.65 -22.65
N ARG A 353 -4.61 14.78 -21.67
CA ARG A 353 -5.06 13.39 -21.64
C ARG A 353 -5.53 13.01 -20.23
N ILE A 354 -6.41 12.02 -20.17
CA ILE A 354 -6.74 11.32 -18.92
C ILE A 354 -6.25 9.90 -19.07
N PHE A 355 -5.45 9.44 -18.11
CA PHE A 355 -5.05 8.05 -17.96
C PHE A 355 -5.99 7.37 -16.99
N VAL A 356 -6.71 6.35 -17.43
CA VAL A 356 -7.83 5.74 -16.71
C VAL A 356 -7.53 4.28 -16.45
N GLN A 357 -7.36 3.89 -15.20
CA GLN A 357 -7.35 2.47 -14.86
C GLN A 357 -8.77 1.92 -14.95
N LEU A 358 -8.89 0.69 -15.46
CA LEU A 358 -10.16 0.00 -15.64
C LEU A 358 -10.18 -1.31 -14.86
N SER A 359 -11.35 -1.71 -14.38
CA SER A 359 -11.55 -3.06 -13.85
C SER A 359 -11.15 -4.09 -14.91
N ASN A 360 -10.55 -5.20 -14.48
CA ASN A 360 -10.09 -6.31 -15.33
C ASN A 360 -8.98 -5.96 -16.34
N LEU A 361 -8.42 -4.75 -16.30
CA LEU A 361 -7.27 -4.35 -17.13
C LEU A 361 -6.03 -4.20 -16.24
N ASN A 362 -5.01 -5.04 -16.44
CA ASN A 362 -3.68 -4.77 -15.87
C ASN A 362 -3.00 -3.71 -16.75
N GLY A 363 -3.35 -2.45 -16.53
CA GLY A 363 -2.95 -1.35 -17.39
C GLY A 363 -3.83 -0.12 -17.25
N PHE A 364 -3.90 0.66 -18.31
CA PHE A 364 -4.72 1.87 -18.33
C PHE A 364 -5.18 2.21 -19.75
N ALA A 365 -6.35 2.87 -19.84
CA ALA A 365 -6.85 3.50 -21.04
C ALA A 365 -6.34 4.94 -21.14
N VAL A 366 -6.22 5.45 -22.34
CA VAL A 366 -5.83 6.82 -22.67
C VAL A 366 -7.01 7.53 -23.30
N VAL A 367 -7.50 8.59 -22.65
CA VAL A 367 -8.55 9.46 -23.18
C VAL A 367 -7.92 10.76 -23.67
N ASP A 368 -8.14 11.10 -24.92
CA ASP A 368 -7.80 12.41 -25.48
C ASP A 368 -8.89 13.41 -25.01
N PHE A 369 -8.47 14.41 -24.23
CA PHE A 369 -9.42 15.33 -23.60
C PHE A 369 -10.14 16.21 -24.62
N ALA A 370 -9.48 16.64 -25.68
CA ALA A 370 -10.06 17.48 -26.74
C ALA A 370 -11.00 16.69 -27.66
N LYS A 371 -10.71 15.39 -27.88
CA LYS A 371 -11.57 14.53 -28.70
C LYS A 371 -12.76 13.94 -27.93
N HIS A 372 -12.76 14.07 -26.59
CA HIS A 372 -13.75 13.45 -25.69
C HIS A 372 -13.86 11.93 -25.87
N ALA A 373 -12.74 11.24 -26.16
CA ALA A 373 -12.74 9.84 -26.55
C ALA A 373 -11.55 9.07 -26.04
N GLU A 374 -11.75 7.78 -25.78
CA GLU A 374 -10.65 6.82 -25.62
C GLU A 374 -9.90 6.67 -26.94
N VAL A 375 -8.59 6.82 -26.91
CA VAL A 375 -7.74 6.75 -28.10
C VAL A 375 -6.76 5.58 -28.07
N GLY A 376 -6.67 4.86 -26.96
CA GLY A 376 -5.82 3.68 -26.83
C GLY A 376 -5.78 3.10 -25.44
N ARG A 377 -5.11 1.96 -25.31
CA ARG A 377 -4.85 1.27 -24.05
C ARG A 377 -3.41 0.78 -23.99
N ILE A 378 -2.85 0.78 -22.79
CA ILE A 378 -1.57 0.19 -22.48
C ILE A 378 -1.80 -0.98 -21.52
N GLN A 379 -1.33 -2.15 -21.92
CA GLN A 379 -1.22 -3.34 -21.05
C GLN A 379 0.15 -3.31 -20.36
N LEU A 380 0.17 -3.46 -19.04
CA LEU A 380 1.42 -3.61 -18.30
C LEU A 380 2.04 -4.98 -18.58
N PRO A 381 3.36 -5.08 -18.64
CA PRO A 381 4.02 -6.36 -18.83
C PRO A 381 3.85 -7.29 -17.62
N ASP A 382 3.82 -8.59 -17.88
CA ASP A 382 3.91 -9.61 -16.83
C ASP A 382 5.31 -9.56 -16.20
N GLN A 383 5.37 -9.77 -14.87
CA GLN A 383 6.62 -9.83 -14.13
C GLN A 383 6.90 -11.25 -13.64
N PRO A 384 8.15 -11.73 -13.77
CA PRO A 384 8.58 -12.97 -13.13
C PRO A 384 8.39 -12.87 -11.61
N GLY A 385 7.66 -13.81 -11.01
CA GLY A 385 7.35 -13.81 -9.59
C GLY A 385 6.15 -12.96 -9.20
N GLY A 386 5.45 -12.37 -10.16
CA GLY A 386 4.12 -11.80 -9.94
C GLY A 386 3.15 -12.87 -9.46
N TYR A 387 2.31 -12.53 -8.53
CA TYR A 387 1.29 -13.44 -8.00
C TYR A 387 0.09 -13.40 -8.92
N GLY A 388 -0.09 -14.37 -9.75
CA GLY A 388 -1.21 -14.47 -10.67
C GLY A 388 -2.55 -14.04 -10.05
N ALA A 389 -3.51 -13.74 -10.86
CA ALA A 389 -4.79 -13.20 -10.46
C ALA A 389 -5.56 -14.17 -9.56
N SER A 390 -5.77 -13.82 -8.28
CA SER A 390 -6.94 -14.31 -7.54
C SER A 390 -8.19 -13.63 -8.11
N GLU A 391 -9.38 -14.20 -7.95
CA GLU A 391 -10.63 -13.59 -8.45
C GLU A 391 -10.80 -12.14 -7.97
N GLU A 392 -10.40 -11.83 -6.75
CA GLU A 392 -10.43 -10.48 -6.19
C GLU A 392 -9.42 -9.54 -6.89
N ARG A 393 -8.24 -10.04 -7.27
CA ARG A 393 -7.22 -9.28 -8.00
C ARG A 393 -7.56 -9.10 -9.47
N LEU A 394 -8.33 -10.00 -10.07
CA LEU A 394 -8.80 -9.86 -11.45
C LEU A 394 -9.70 -8.65 -11.62
N ASN A 395 -10.47 -8.29 -10.60
CA ASN A 395 -11.33 -7.10 -10.65
C ASN A 395 -10.54 -5.77 -10.59
N THR A 396 -9.35 -5.78 -9.92
CA THR A 396 -8.45 -4.62 -9.85
C THR A 396 -6.98 -5.03 -10.07
N PRO A 397 -6.64 -5.54 -11.27
CA PRO A 397 -5.29 -6.06 -11.54
C PRO A 397 -4.23 -4.96 -11.55
N SER A 398 -4.62 -3.70 -11.79
CA SER A 398 -3.80 -2.51 -11.53
C SER A 398 -4.60 -1.48 -10.75
N HIS A 399 -3.95 -0.80 -9.81
CA HIS A 399 -4.54 0.23 -8.98
C HIS A 399 -3.47 1.23 -8.50
N GLY A 400 -3.84 2.52 -8.45
CA GLY A 400 -2.90 3.62 -8.23
C GLY A 400 -2.20 4.05 -9.52
N ILE A 401 -2.45 5.29 -9.91
CA ILE A 401 -1.86 5.92 -11.09
C ILE A 401 -1.61 7.40 -10.82
N GLY A 402 -0.50 7.93 -11.29
CA GLY A 402 -0.15 9.35 -11.09
C GLY A 402 0.92 9.81 -12.07
N VAL A 403 0.82 11.08 -12.46
CA VAL A 403 1.85 11.78 -13.22
C VAL A 403 2.85 12.39 -12.25
N SER A 404 4.16 12.30 -12.55
CA SER A 404 5.21 12.90 -11.75
C SER A 404 5.04 14.44 -11.68
N PRO A 405 5.51 15.11 -10.61
CA PRO A 405 5.35 16.56 -10.47
C PRO A 405 5.95 17.39 -11.60
N ASP A 406 6.96 16.88 -12.30
CA ASP A 406 7.58 17.53 -13.47
C ASP A 406 6.87 17.25 -14.79
N GLY A 407 5.81 16.43 -14.76
CA GLY A 407 5.01 16.08 -15.92
C GLY A 407 5.68 15.12 -16.92
N LYS A 408 6.82 14.51 -16.57
CA LYS A 408 7.62 13.73 -17.53
C LYS A 408 7.42 12.23 -17.47
N SER A 409 6.78 11.74 -16.41
CA SER A 409 6.51 10.30 -16.27
C SER A 409 5.15 10.01 -15.67
N LEU A 410 4.60 8.86 -16.05
CA LEU A 410 3.37 8.28 -15.55
C LEU A 410 3.73 7.02 -14.77
N TRP A 411 3.23 6.90 -13.56
CA TRP A 411 3.50 5.78 -12.68
C TRP A 411 2.24 5.00 -12.36
N ILE A 412 2.33 3.66 -12.42
CA ILE A 412 1.17 2.77 -12.31
C ILE A 412 1.49 1.61 -11.36
N GLY A 413 0.69 1.42 -10.33
CA GLY A 413 0.70 0.23 -9.48
C GLY A 413 0.02 -0.96 -10.15
N SER A 414 0.64 -2.14 -10.10
CA SER A 414 0.06 -3.41 -10.53
C SER A 414 -0.02 -4.38 -9.36
N THR A 415 -1.24 -4.80 -9.02
CA THR A 415 -1.48 -5.79 -7.96
C THR A 415 -1.08 -7.18 -8.40
N VAL A 416 -1.28 -7.52 -9.68
CA VAL A 416 -0.93 -8.84 -10.22
C VAL A 416 0.57 -9.00 -10.44
N ALA A 417 1.26 -7.93 -10.84
CA ALA A 417 2.72 -7.95 -10.99
C ALA A 417 3.47 -7.70 -9.65
N ASN A 418 2.76 -7.28 -8.61
CA ASN A 418 3.35 -6.82 -7.35
C ASN A 418 4.48 -5.80 -7.57
N ALA A 419 4.22 -4.79 -8.39
CA ALA A 419 5.21 -3.83 -8.84
C ALA A 419 4.57 -2.46 -9.14
N VAL A 420 5.41 -1.45 -9.25
CA VAL A 420 5.06 -0.14 -9.79
C VAL A 420 5.88 0.08 -11.07
N PHE A 421 5.21 0.51 -12.13
CA PHE A 421 5.80 0.75 -13.44
C PHE A 421 5.93 2.23 -13.71
N GLU A 422 6.98 2.63 -14.40
CA GLU A 422 7.20 3.98 -14.90
C GLU A 422 7.12 4.00 -16.44
N TYR A 423 6.35 4.94 -16.98
CA TYR A 423 6.27 5.24 -18.41
C TYR A 423 6.67 6.69 -18.68
N SER A 424 7.42 6.93 -19.76
CA SER A 424 7.74 8.30 -20.18
C SER A 424 6.50 9.04 -20.67
N LEU A 425 6.50 10.36 -20.51
CA LEU A 425 5.52 11.25 -21.12
C LEU A 425 6.25 12.23 -22.06
N PRO A 426 5.67 12.56 -23.19
CA PRO A 426 4.34 12.17 -23.69
C PRO A 426 4.26 10.81 -24.40
N GLU A 427 5.38 10.10 -24.66
CA GLU A 427 5.46 8.97 -25.58
C GLU A 427 4.85 7.67 -25.08
N LEU A 428 4.60 7.55 -23.76
CA LEU A 428 4.10 6.34 -23.09
C LEU A 428 5.00 5.10 -23.35
N LYS A 429 6.32 5.29 -23.29
CA LYS A 429 7.30 4.20 -23.38
C LYS A 429 7.62 3.71 -21.97
N LEU A 430 7.65 2.40 -21.78
CA LEU A 430 8.08 1.79 -20.53
C LEU A 430 9.54 2.17 -20.25
N VAL A 431 9.78 2.80 -19.08
CA VAL A 431 11.11 3.17 -18.59
C VAL A 431 11.66 2.07 -17.70
N GLY A 432 10.84 1.55 -16.78
CA GLY A 432 11.24 0.52 -15.84
C GLY A 432 10.13 0.17 -14.84
N HIS A 433 10.52 -0.59 -13.83
CA HIS A 433 9.62 -0.95 -12.73
C HIS A 433 10.37 -1.11 -11.43
N CYS A 434 9.65 -0.99 -10.32
CA CYS A 434 10.09 -1.34 -8.97
C CYS A 434 9.22 -2.49 -8.45
N SER A 435 9.82 -3.64 -8.16
CA SER A 435 9.13 -4.75 -7.51
C SER A 435 8.86 -4.43 -6.04
N LEU A 436 7.66 -4.76 -5.57
CA LEU A 436 7.25 -4.55 -4.19
C LEU A 436 7.50 -5.80 -3.34
N PRO A 437 7.60 -5.66 -2.00
CA PRO A 437 7.85 -6.80 -1.13
C PRO A 437 6.76 -7.86 -1.21
N ASN A 438 7.16 -9.12 -1.10
CA ASN A 438 6.23 -10.23 -0.93
C ASN A 438 5.72 -10.29 0.51
N VAL A 439 4.49 -10.73 0.66
CA VAL A 439 3.87 -11.01 1.96
C VAL A 439 3.74 -12.53 2.10
N TYR A 440 4.16 -13.05 3.22
CA TYR A 440 4.16 -14.50 3.51
C TYR A 440 3.12 -14.79 4.59
N PRO A 441 1.83 -15.01 4.24
CA PRO A 441 0.83 -15.38 5.23
C PRO A 441 1.10 -16.78 5.77
N PRO A 442 0.75 -17.06 7.04
CA PRO A 442 0.94 -18.39 7.64
C PRO A 442 0.22 -19.46 6.83
N ASN A 443 0.92 -20.56 6.51
CA ASN A 443 0.37 -21.73 5.80
C ASN A 443 -0.26 -21.45 4.44
N HIS A 444 0.07 -20.33 3.80
CA HIS A 444 -0.45 -19.93 2.50
C HIS A 444 0.67 -19.62 1.51
N THR A 445 0.34 -19.71 0.23
CA THR A 445 1.22 -19.24 -0.84
C THR A 445 1.55 -17.76 -0.62
N PRO A 446 2.80 -17.32 -0.83
CA PRO A 446 3.16 -15.93 -0.75
C PRO A 446 2.21 -15.05 -1.55
N THR A 447 1.85 -13.90 -1.01
CA THR A 447 1.00 -12.91 -1.67
C THR A 447 1.80 -11.63 -1.91
N GLY A 448 1.32 -10.79 -2.84
CA GLY A 448 1.94 -9.49 -3.07
C GLY A 448 1.55 -8.46 -2.02
N SER A 449 2.25 -7.33 -2.05
CA SER A 449 1.96 -6.15 -1.22
C SER A 449 0.58 -5.55 -1.48
N VAL A 450 -0.03 -5.84 -2.62
CA VAL A 450 -1.31 -5.26 -3.09
C VAL A 450 -1.22 -3.72 -3.11
N PRO A 451 -0.46 -3.12 -4.05
CA PRO A 451 -0.40 -1.67 -4.19
C PRO A 451 -1.76 -1.08 -4.54
N GLU A 452 -2.16 -0.01 -3.83
CA GLU A 452 -3.48 0.61 -3.97
C GLU A 452 -3.42 2.02 -4.53
N TRP A 453 -2.67 2.94 -3.93
CA TRP A 453 -2.51 4.32 -4.39
C TRP A 453 -1.06 4.76 -4.32
N ILE A 454 -0.79 5.81 -5.11
CA ILE A 454 0.54 6.41 -5.18
C ILE A 454 0.46 7.92 -4.98
N THR A 455 1.51 8.51 -4.45
CA THR A 455 1.72 9.96 -4.37
C THR A 455 3.21 10.28 -4.42
N PHE A 456 3.57 11.51 -4.75
CA PHE A 456 4.96 11.94 -4.87
C PHE A 456 5.34 12.96 -3.80
N THR A 457 6.63 13.05 -3.50
CA THR A 457 7.18 14.27 -2.90
C THR A 457 7.10 15.43 -3.89
N PRO A 458 7.02 16.69 -3.43
CA PRO A 458 6.88 17.85 -4.32
C PRO A 458 7.99 18.00 -5.36
N ASP A 459 9.21 17.54 -5.04
CA ASP A 459 10.38 17.54 -5.92
C ASP A 459 10.45 16.33 -6.86
N GLY A 460 9.48 15.43 -6.77
CA GLY A 460 9.39 14.23 -7.59
C GLY A 460 10.45 13.16 -7.31
N LYS A 461 11.31 13.36 -6.29
CA LYS A 461 12.40 12.40 -6.02
C LYS A 461 11.93 11.08 -5.44
N PHE A 462 10.83 11.10 -4.71
CA PHE A 462 10.29 9.91 -4.09
C PHE A 462 8.82 9.71 -4.46
N LEU A 463 8.50 8.46 -4.78
CA LEU A 463 7.14 7.96 -4.92
C LEU A 463 6.78 7.16 -3.67
N TYR A 464 5.61 7.42 -3.11
CA TYR A 464 5.04 6.66 -2.00
C TYR A 464 3.88 5.81 -2.49
N VAL A 465 3.90 4.52 -2.12
CA VAL A 465 2.92 3.52 -2.55
C VAL A 465 2.29 2.91 -1.32
N SER A 466 0.97 2.98 -1.18
CA SER A 466 0.24 2.27 -0.13
C SER A 466 0.05 0.81 -0.51
N ASN A 467 0.42 -0.10 0.40
CA ASN A 467 0.43 -1.55 0.21
C ASN A 467 -0.60 -2.20 1.14
N SER A 468 -1.82 -2.39 0.68
CA SER A 468 -2.93 -2.86 1.53
C SER A 468 -2.72 -4.27 2.07
N GLY A 469 -2.14 -5.16 1.27
CA GLY A 469 -1.80 -6.52 1.66
C GLY A 469 -0.63 -6.61 2.63
N ALA A 470 0.31 -5.67 2.58
CA ALA A 470 1.50 -5.64 3.42
C ALA A 470 1.38 -4.70 4.64
N ARG A 471 0.25 -4.01 4.84
CA ARG A 471 0.04 -3.02 5.90
C ARG A 471 1.20 -2.02 6.01
N SER A 472 1.65 -1.53 4.87
CA SER A 472 2.82 -0.66 4.79
C SER A 472 2.68 0.40 3.71
N VAL A 473 3.60 1.35 3.72
CA VAL A 473 3.83 2.29 2.62
C VAL A 473 5.27 2.09 2.15
N SER A 474 5.48 1.86 0.86
CA SER A 474 6.81 1.83 0.26
C SER A 474 7.19 3.23 -0.23
N ALA A 475 8.36 3.72 0.17
CA ALA A 475 8.99 4.89 -0.43
C ALA A 475 10.01 4.43 -1.49
N ILE A 476 9.89 4.94 -2.71
CA ILE A 476 10.69 4.52 -3.88
C ILE A 476 11.43 5.75 -4.39
N ASP A 477 12.74 5.65 -4.56
CA ASP A 477 13.55 6.66 -5.29
C ASP A 477 13.21 6.56 -6.78
N THR A 478 12.65 7.63 -7.34
CA THR A 478 12.14 7.65 -8.72
C THR A 478 13.23 7.55 -9.78
N ARG A 479 14.45 7.95 -9.46
CA ARG A 479 15.59 7.90 -10.37
C ARG A 479 16.21 6.50 -10.45
N THR A 480 16.25 5.78 -9.31
CA THR A 480 16.90 4.47 -9.24
C THR A 480 15.92 3.31 -9.30
N LEU A 481 14.62 3.57 -9.18
CA LEU A 481 13.56 2.57 -9.08
C LEU A 481 13.77 1.59 -7.90
N GLN A 482 14.40 2.06 -6.81
CA GLN A 482 14.68 1.25 -5.63
C GLN A 482 13.82 1.70 -4.46
N ILE A 483 13.35 0.73 -3.67
CA ILE A 483 12.70 1.01 -2.38
C ILE A 483 13.76 1.54 -1.42
N VAL A 484 13.54 2.72 -0.87
CA VAL A 484 14.40 3.36 0.14
C VAL A 484 13.86 3.19 1.56
N ALA A 485 12.56 2.96 1.71
CA ALA A 485 11.95 2.67 3.01
C ALA A 485 10.65 1.88 2.85
N ILE A 486 10.35 1.04 3.87
CA ILE A 486 9.05 0.40 4.07
C ILE A 486 8.52 0.88 5.41
N ILE A 487 7.45 1.65 5.39
CA ILE A 487 6.91 2.35 6.54
C ILE A 487 5.66 1.61 7.02
N PRO A 488 5.59 1.17 8.28
CA PRO A 488 4.40 0.51 8.82
C PRO A 488 3.16 1.40 8.69
N ALA A 489 2.03 0.80 8.35
CA ALA A 489 0.73 1.44 8.28
C ALA A 489 -0.32 0.60 9.04
N GLY A 490 -1.52 1.14 9.20
CA GLY A 490 -2.63 0.41 9.82
C GLY A 490 -3.29 -0.61 8.89
N GLU A 491 -4.52 -0.98 9.23
CA GLU A 491 -5.29 -1.99 8.49
C GLU A 491 -5.73 -1.47 7.12
N VAL A 492 -5.32 -2.17 6.07
CA VAL A 492 -5.65 -1.85 4.67
C VAL A 492 -5.31 -0.40 4.33
N PRO A 493 -4.01 0.01 4.35
CA PRO A 493 -3.61 1.31 3.88
C PRO A 493 -4.01 1.48 2.42
N LYS A 494 -4.79 2.51 2.13
CA LYS A 494 -5.44 2.66 0.84
C LYS A 494 -5.12 4.00 0.20
N ARG A 495 -5.95 5.03 0.41
CA ARG A 495 -5.66 6.34 -0.16
C ARG A 495 -4.41 6.93 0.47
N ILE A 496 -3.56 7.47 -0.39
CA ILE A 496 -2.36 8.19 0.01
C ILE A 496 -2.31 9.52 -0.75
N ASN A 497 -1.98 10.59 -0.06
CA ASN A 497 -1.90 11.93 -0.66
C ASN A 497 -0.85 12.79 0.03
N THR A 498 -0.28 13.73 -0.70
CA THR A 498 0.78 14.63 -0.23
C THR A 498 0.22 16.01 0.08
N LEU A 499 0.37 16.44 1.33
CA LEU A 499 0.22 17.83 1.73
C LEU A 499 1.53 18.58 1.49
N ILE A 500 1.49 19.62 0.67
CA ILE A 500 2.64 20.47 0.37
C ILE A 500 2.51 21.77 1.18
N PHE A 501 3.56 22.11 1.94
CA PHE A 501 3.65 23.41 2.61
C PHE A 501 4.19 24.45 1.64
N ARG A 502 3.46 25.54 1.50
CA ARG A 502 3.83 26.70 0.67
C ARG A 502 4.43 27.81 1.51
#